data_9d78d2ceba0b28ae09bfc0a9dc491fab
#
_entry.id   9d78d2ceba0b28ae09bfc0a9dc491fab
#
_cell.length_a   1.000
_cell.length_b   1.000
_cell.length_c   1.000
_cell.angle_alpha   90.00
_cell.angle_beta   90.00
_cell.angle_gamma   90.00
#
_symmetry.space_group_name_H-M   'P 1'
#
loop_
_entity.id
_entity.type
_entity.pdbx_description
1 polymer ?
#
loop_
_entity_poly.entity_id
_entity_poly.type
_entity_poly.pdbx_seq_one_letter_code
_entity_poly.pdbx_strand_id
1 'polypeptide(L)'
;PRVPKRNIVEGFSHHYGMTMEQAQAQVDRICAMGKEEGLEFNYATARGSNTFDALRLTKLAQSKGRELGDAFVERMYKAYFTENRILADRETLLSIAEEMGLDRKESEDLLDGDMYSKEVRRDEQEAYYLGISAVPFFVINKKFV
;
A
#
# COMPACT_ATOMS: atom_id res chain seq x y z
N PRO A 1 -14.06 8.83 1.98
CA PRO A 1 -13.52 7.53 1.59
C PRO A 1 -14.42 6.42 2.13
N ARG A 2 -14.84 5.48 1.27
CA ARG A 2 -15.67 4.37 1.73
C ARG A 2 -14.76 3.35 2.42
N VAL A 3 -15.00 3.09 3.69
CA VAL A 3 -14.37 1.97 4.38
C VAL A 3 -14.69 0.68 3.61
N PRO A 4 -13.70 -0.10 3.20
CA PRO A 4 -13.93 -1.33 2.47
C PRO A 4 -14.80 -2.29 3.29
N LYS A 5 -15.85 -2.82 2.69
CA LYS A 5 -16.78 -3.72 3.38
C LYS A 5 -16.24 -5.14 3.51
N ARG A 6 -15.35 -5.55 2.59
CA ARG A 6 -14.80 -6.91 2.51
C ARG A 6 -13.37 -6.94 3.03
N ASN A 7 -13.04 -8.00 3.75
CA ASN A 7 -11.65 -8.35 4.04
C ASN A 7 -10.98 -9.00 2.81
N ILE A 8 -9.69 -9.30 2.90
CA ILE A 8 -8.93 -9.87 1.78
C ILE A 8 -9.43 -11.24 1.37
N VAL A 9 -9.82 -12.11 2.29
CA VAL A 9 -10.36 -13.45 1.98
C VAL A 9 -11.65 -13.33 1.17
N GLU A 10 -12.58 -12.49 1.61
CA GLU A 10 -13.81 -12.19 0.89
C GLU A 10 -13.54 -11.53 -0.47
N GLY A 11 -12.51 -10.68 -0.53
CA GLY A 11 -12.05 -10.04 -1.75
C GLY A 11 -11.52 -11.05 -2.76
N PHE A 12 -10.68 -11.99 -2.35
CA PHE A 12 -10.14 -13.06 -3.20
C PHE A 12 -11.25 -13.97 -3.71
N SER A 13 -12.15 -14.42 -2.82
CA SER A 13 -13.32 -15.23 -3.21
C SER A 13 -14.13 -14.53 -4.31
N HIS A 14 -14.44 -13.26 -4.13
CA HIS A 14 -15.26 -12.51 -5.07
C HIS A 14 -14.54 -12.19 -6.40
N HIS A 15 -13.27 -11.78 -6.33
CA HIS A 15 -12.52 -11.29 -7.50
C HIS A 15 -12.02 -12.42 -8.41
N TYR A 16 -11.57 -13.52 -7.79
CA TYR A 16 -11.01 -14.66 -8.52
C TYR A 16 -11.97 -15.85 -8.65
N GLY A 17 -13.20 -15.72 -8.18
CA GLY A 17 -14.20 -16.81 -8.24
C GLY A 17 -13.84 -18.03 -7.38
N MET A 18 -13.03 -17.83 -6.35
CA MET A 18 -12.60 -18.89 -5.42
C MET A 18 -13.70 -19.18 -4.39
N THR A 19 -13.74 -20.42 -3.88
CA THR A 19 -14.49 -20.67 -2.65
C THR A 19 -13.83 -19.94 -1.47
N MET A 20 -14.57 -19.71 -0.38
CA MET A 20 -14.01 -19.09 0.82
C MET A 20 -12.83 -19.89 1.38
N GLU A 21 -12.91 -21.23 1.33
CA GLU A 21 -11.84 -22.12 1.76
C GLU A 21 -10.58 -21.98 0.89
N GLN A 22 -10.73 -21.91 -0.43
CA GLN A 22 -9.61 -21.68 -1.36
C GLN A 22 -8.98 -20.30 -1.15
N ALA A 23 -9.80 -19.28 -0.95
CA ALA A 23 -9.32 -17.92 -0.66
C ALA A 23 -8.56 -17.86 0.67
N GLN A 24 -9.06 -18.51 1.71
CA GLN A 24 -8.36 -18.62 3.00
C GLN A 24 -7.02 -19.34 2.86
N ALA A 25 -7.00 -20.49 2.19
CA ALA A 25 -5.76 -21.25 1.96
C ALA A 25 -4.70 -20.44 1.20
N GLN A 26 -5.12 -19.61 0.24
CA GLN A 26 -4.20 -18.72 -0.48
C GLN A 26 -3.63 -17.63 0.43
N VAL A 27 -4.45 -17.02 1.28
CA VAL A 27 -4.01 -16.02 2.26
C VAL A 27 -3.07 -16.64 3.30
N ASP A 28 -3.39 -17.83 3.80
CA ASP A 28 -2.54 -18.57 4.76
C ASP A 28 -1.16 -18.86 4.17
N ARG A 29 -1.09 -19.22 2.88
CA ARG A 29 0.18 -19.40 2.17
C ARG A 29 1.00 -18.11 2.14
N ILE A 30 0.38 -16.96 1.85
CA ILE A 30 1.06 -15.65 1.85
C ILE A 30 1.58 -15.31 3.25
N CYS A 31 0.77 -15.57 4.28
CA CYS A 31 1.20 -15.35 5.67
C CYS A 31 2.36 -16.27 6.08
N ALA A 32 2.34 -17.54 5.64
CA ALA A 32 3.42 -18.48 5.88
C ALA A 32 4.73 -18.03 5.22
N MET A 33 4.69 -17.60 3.96
CA MET A 33 5.86 -17.05 3.26
C MET A 33 6.41 -15.82 3.97
N GLY A 34 5.55 -14.88 4.40
CA GLY A 34 5.99 -13.72 5.18
C GLY A 34 6.68 -14.12 6.49
N LYS A 35 6.16 -15.14 7.17
CA LYS A 35 6.73 -15.65 8.42
C LYS A 35 8.13 -16.26 8.22
N GLU A 36 8.38 -16.93 7.10
CA GLU A 36 9.71 -17.46 6.75
C GLU A 36 10.74 -16.34 6.59
N GLU A 37 10.30 -15.16 6.13
CA GLU A 37 11.12 -13.94 6.00
C GLU A 37 11.12 -13.06 7.26
N GLY A 38 10.57 -13.55 8.38
CA GLY A 38 10.50 -12.80 9.65
C GLY A 38 9.44 -11.70 9.69
N LEU A 39 8.49 -11.70 8.76
CA LEU A 39 7.40 -10.73 8.70
C LEU A 39 6.14 -11.27 9.39
N GLU A 40 5.46 -10.41 10.13
CA GLU A 40 4.17 -10.72 10.75
C GLU A 40 3.03 -10.18 9.89
N PHE A 41 2.30 -11.08 9.22
CA PHE A 41 1.16 -10.74 8.40
C PHE A 41 -0.16 -11.19 9.04
N ASN A 42 -1.04 -10.22 9.32
CA ASN A 42 -2.44 -10.43 9.70
C ASN A 42 -3.35 -10.26 8.49
N TYR A 43 -2.93 -10.80 7.34
CA TYR A 43 -3.46 -10.45 6.03
C TYR A 43 -4.92 -10.88 5.80
N ALA A 44 -5.39 -11.94 6.45
CA ALA A 44 -6.77 -12.42 6.32
C ALA A 44 -7.82 -11.35 6.68
N THR A 45 -7.53 -10.52 7.67
CA THR A 45 -8.42 -9.47 8.17
C THR A 45 -8.14 -8.10 7.58
N ALA A 46 -7.06 -7.95 6.81
CA ALA A 46 -6.74 -6.71 6.09
C ALA A 46 -7.86 -6.34 5.11
N ARG A 47 -8.02 -5.06 4.85
CA ARG A 47 -9.04 -4.52 3.93
C ARG A 47 -8.39 -3.68 2.86
N GLY A 48 -8.49 -4.13 1.61
CA GLY A 48 -8.00 -3.35 0.47
C GLY A 48 -8.75 -2.03 0.35
N SER A 49 -8.02 -0.94 0.20
CA SER A 49 -8.57 0.41 0.08
C SER A 49 -7.84 1.19 -1.01
N ASN A 50 -8.36 2.36 -1.38
CA ASN A 50 -7.65 3.23 -2.30
C ASN A 50 -6.36 3.74 -1.64
N THR A 51 -5.23 3.59 -2.31
CA THR A 51 -3.89 3.95 -1.81
C THR A 51 -3.35 5.25 -2.38
N PHE A 52 -4.16 5.99 -3.17
CA PHE A 52 -3.69 7.18 -3.86
C PHE A 52 -3.09 8.23 -2.91
N ASP A 53 -3.79 8.55 -1.81
CA ASP A 53 -3.31 9.52 -0.82
C ASP A 53 -2.11 9.00 -0.02
N ALA A 54 -2.05 7.68 0.26
CA ALA A 54 -0.88 7.05 0.85
C ALA A 54 0.36 7.21 -0.05
N LEU A 55 0.20 7.03 -1.37
CA LEU A 55 1.28 7.24 -2.35
C LEU A 55 1.70 8.71 -2.43
N ARG A 56 0.77 9.67 -2.33
CA ARG A 56 1.08 11.10 -2.28
C ARG A 56 1.91 11.45 -1.03
N LEU A 57 1.56 10.94 0.14
CA LEU A 57 2.35 11.11 1.36
C LEU A 57 3.72 10.42 1.25
N THR A 58 3.81 9.28 0.57
CA THR A 58 5.09 8.63 0.27
C THR A 58 5.98 9.56 -0.58
N LYS A 59 5.42 10.24 -1.58
CA LYS A 59 6.16 11.25 -2.36
C LYS A 59 6.64 12.42 -1.50
N LEU A 60 5.83 12.88 -0.55
CA LEU A 60 6.24 13.89 0.42
C LEU A 60 7.42 13.39 1.26
N ALA A 61 7.36 12.19 1.81
CA ALA A 61 8.45 11.61 2.58
C ALA A 61 9.74 11.49 1.74
N GLN A 62 9.63 11.01 0.50
CA GLN A 62 10.76 10.94 -0.45
C GLN A 62 11.38 12.30 -0.74
N SER A 63 10.59 13.37 -0.80
CA SER A 63 11.09 14.74 -1.02
C SER A 63 11.92 15.27 0.16
N LYS A 64 11.72 14.74 1.35
CA LYS A 64 12.50 15.07 2.56
C LYS A 64 13.80 14.30 2.68
N GLY A 65 13.97 13.22 1.90
CA GLY A 65 15.17 12.42 1.83
C GLY A 65 14.87 10.94 1.57
N ARG A 66 15.86 10.25 0.98
CA ARG A 66 15.72 8.84 0.60
C ARG A 66 15.43 7.94 1.80
N GLU A 67 16.19 8.11 2.89
CA GLU A 67 16.04 7.27 4.09
C GLU A 67 14.63 7.39 4.68
N LEU A 68 14.09 8.60 4.76
CA LEU A 68 12.73 8.81 5.23
C LEU A 68 11.70 8.22 4.25
N GLY A 69 11.92 8.36 2.95
CA GLY A 69 11.05 7.77 1.93
C GLY A 69 10.97 6.26 2.04
N ASP A 70 12.13 5.58 2.17
CA ASP A 70 12.22 4.13 2.30
C ASP A 70 11.55 3.67 3.61
N ALA A 71 11.86 4.32 4.74
CA ALA A 71 11.24 4.01 6.03
C ALA A 71 9.71 4.25 6.04
N PHE A 72 9.24 5.27 5.32
CA PHE A 72 7.81 5.56 5.19
C PHE A 72 7.06 4.45 4.43
N VAL A 73 7.66 3.91 3.36
CA VAL A 73 7.11 2.77 2.62
C VAL A 73 7.00 1.55 3.53
N GLU A 74 8.06 1.21 4.26
CA GLU A 74 8.05 0.10 5.23
C GLU A 74 6.96 0.30 6.31
N ARG A 75 6.82 1.53 6.82
CA ARG A 75 5.78 1.85 7.82
C ARG A 75 4.36 1.67 7.25
N MET A 76 4.13 2.05 6.00
CA MET A 76 2.85 1.83 5.32
C MET A 76 2.55 0.33 5.13
N TYR A 77 3.53 -0.48 4.75
CA TYR A 77 3.36 -1.94 4.66
C TYR A 77 3.02 -2.56 6.00
N LYS A 78 3.73 -2.17 7.07
CA LYS A 78 3.42 -2.64 8.43
C LYS A 78 2.00 -2.25 8.85
N ALA A 79 1.59 -1.01 8.59
CA ALA A 79 0.24 -0.54 8.89
C ALA A 79 -0.83 -1.40 8.19
N TYR A 80 -0.60 -1.77 6.94
CA TYR A 80 -1.54 -2.55 6.16
C TYR A 80 -1.52 -4.05 6.51
N PHE A 81 -0.35 -4.68 6.43
CA PHE A 81 -0.22 -6.14 6.53
C PHE A 81 -0.26 -6.66 7.98
N THR A 82 0.29 -5.90 8.92
CA THR A 82 0.41 -6.32 10.33
C THR A 82 -0.68 -5.71 11.19
N GLU A 83 -0.92 -4.39 11.07
CA GLU A 83 -1.82 -3.65 11.94
C GLU A 83 -3.26 -3.56 11.38
N ASN A 84 -3.46 -3.98 10.12
CA ASN A 84 -4.75 -3.92 9.42
C ASN A 84 -5.39 -2.52 9.36
N ARG A 85 -4.54 -1.49 9.34
CA ARG A 85 -5.00 -0.10 9.21
C ARG A 85 -5.50 0.16 7.79
N ILE A 86 -6.51 1.01 7.67
CA ILE A 86 -7.12 1.35 6.39
C ILE A 86 -6.37 2.55 5.79
N LEU A 87 -5.59 2.33 4.73
CA LEU A 87 -4.77 3.37 4.09
C LEU A 87 -5.57 4.41 3.29
N ALA A 88 -6.89 4.28 3.18
CA ALA A 88 -7.77 5.34 2.67
C ALA A 88 -8.35 6.21 3.79
N ASP A 89 -8.11 5.87 5.05
CA ASP A 89 -8.59 6.66 6.18
C ASP A 89 -7.63 7.82 6.46
N ARG A 90 -8.19 9.03 6.50
CA ARG A 90 -7.42 10.27 6.64
C ARG A 90 -6.62 10.31 7.95
N GLU A 91 -7.25 9.98 9.07
CA GLU A 91 -6.59 10.03 10.38
C GLU A 91 -5.51 8.95 10.50
N THR A 92 -5.74 7.79 9.91
CA THR A 92 -4.70 6.76 9.77
C THR A 92 -3.47 7.30 9.05
N LEU A 93 -3.65 7.96 7.92
CA LEU A 93 -2.55 8.52 7.14
C LEU A 93 -1.82 9.64 7.88
N LEU A 94 -2.54 10.55 8.52
CA LEU A 94 -1.96 11.64 9.31
C LEU A 94 -1.17 11.10 10.51
N SER A 95 -1.72 10.13 11.22
CA SER A 95 -1.02 9.48 12.34
C SER A 95 0.30 8.83 11.90
N ILE A 96 0.29 8.11 10.77
CA ILE A 96 1.52 7.50 10.22
C ILE A 96 2.52 8.58 9.79
N ALA A 97 2.05 9.67 9.17
CA ALA A 97 2.91 10.78 8.77
C ALA A 97 3.62 11.41 9.98
N GLU A 98 2.89 11.68 11.06
CA GLU A 98 3.46 12.19 12.32
C GLU A 98 4.42 11.21 12.98
N GLU A 99 4.07 9.90 13.05
CA GLU A 99 4.95 8.84 13.56
C GLU A 99 6.29 8.82 12.83
N MET A 100 6.29 9.14 11.53
CA MET A 100 7.48 9.17 10.68
C MET A 100 8.18 10.54 10.63
N GLY A 101 7.72 11.50 11.43
CA GLY A 101 8.34 12.82 11.55
C GLY A 101 7.98 13.82 10.44
N LEU A 102 6.93 13.54 9.65
CA LEU A 102 6.37 14.54 8.74
C LEU A 102 5.55 15.57 9.53
N ASP A 103 5.59 16.81 9.10
CA ASP A 103 4.76 17.87 9.68
C ASP A 103 3.28 17.59 9.44
N ARG A 104 2.47 17.66 10.51
CA ARG A 104 1.04 17.38 10.43
C ARG A 104 0.31 18.34 9.51
N LYS A 105 0.62 19.64 9.63
CA LYS A 105 -0.04 20.67 8.82
C LYS A 105 0.29 20.49 7.34
N GLU A 106 1.55 20.21 6.99
CA GLU A 106 1.97 19.93 5.62
C GLU A 106 1.26 18.68 5.07
N SER A 107 1.10 17.65 5.89
CA SER A 107 0.38 16.42 5.53
C SER A 107 -1.12 16.66 5.34
N GLU A 108 -1.75 17.49 6.18
CA GLU A 108 -3.15 17.92 6.03
C GLU A 108 -3.36 18.70 4.74
N ASP A 109 -2.51 19.69 4.49
CA ASP A 109 -2.57 20.53 3.27
C ASP A 109 -2.37 19.69 2.00
N LEU A 110 -1.49 18.68 2.05
CA LEU A 110 -1.34 17.71 0.98
C LEU A 110 -2.63 16.94 0.73
N LEU A 111 -3.27 16.41 1.78
CA LEU A 111 -4.49 15.62 1.66
C LEU A 111 -5.70 16.45 1.21
N ASP A 112 -5.74 17.73 1.56
CA ASP A 112 -6.81 18.66 1.16
C ASP A 112 -6.62 19.23 -0.25
N GLY A 113 -5.38 19.26 -0.74
CA GLY A 113 -5.00 19.76 -2.05
C GLY A 113 -4.72 18.67 -3.07
N ASP A 114 -3.90 19.02 -4.07
CA ASP A 114 -3.50 18.12 -5.17
C ASP A 114 -1.99 17.84 -5.22
N MET A 115 -1.25 18.23 -4.18
CA MET A 115 0.19 18.03 -4.09
C MET A 115 0.57 16.58 -4.36
N TYR A 116 1.57 16.36 -5.21
CA TYR A 116 2.06 15.06 -5.71
C TYR A 116 1.04 14.20 -6.49
N SER A 117 -0.16 14.71 -6.78
CA SER A 117 -1.15 13.96 -7.57
C SER A 117 -0.64 13.65 -8.98
N LYS A 118 0.02 14.61 -9.62
CA LYS A 118 0.59 14.46 -10.97
C LYS A 118 1.73 13.45 -10.99
N GLU A 119 2.59 13.47 -9.98
CA GLU A 119 3.71 12.55 -9.84
C GLU A 119 3.23 11.11 -9.67
N VAL A 120 2.25 10.87 -8.80
CA VAL A 120 1.66 9.54 -8.63
C VAL A 120 1.02 9.05 -9.93
N ARG A 121 0.24 9.92 -10.60
CA ARG A 121 -0.38 9.54 -11.89
C ARG A 121 0.64 9.29 -12.99
N ARG A 122 1.74 10.01 -13.00
CA ARG A 122 2.84 9.75 -13.92
C ARG A 122 3.48 8.39 -13.68
N ASP A 123 3.71 8.02 -12.42
CA ASP A 123 4.30 6.72 -12.09
C ASP A 123 3.34 5.57 -12.46
N GLU A 124 2.04 5.71 -12.22
CA GLU A 124 1.02 4.76 -12.67
C GLU A 124 1.02 4.63 -14.21
N GLN A 125 1.14 5.75 -14.92
CA GLN A 125 1.17 5.76 -16.37
C GLN A 125 2.45 5.14 -16.94
N GLU A 126 3.59 5.39 -16.30
CA GLU A 126 4.85 4.74 -16.66
C GLU A 126 4.77 3.23 -16.49
N ALA A 127 4.23 2.75 -15.35
CA ALA A 127 3.99 1.33 -15.13
C ALA A 127 3.09 0.72 -16.23
N TYR A 128 2.02 1.42 -16.61
CA TYR A 128 1.14 0.99 -17.69
C TYR A 128 1.87 0.89 -19.05
N TYR A 129 2.69 1.89 -19.41
CA TYR A 129 3.47 1.86 -20.66
C TYR A 129 4.54 0.78 -20.66
N LEU A 130 5.06 0.41 -19.50
CA LEU A 130 5.98 -0.72 -19.34
C LEU A 130 5.27 -2.09 -19.37
N GLY A 131 3.95 -2.11 -19.54
CA GLY A 131 3.17 -3.35 -19.59
C GLY A 131 3.04 -4.05 -18.21
N ILE A 132 3.28 -3.33 -17.11
CA ILE A 132 3.18 -3.89 -15.77
C ILE A 132 1.71 -4.09 -15.43
N SER A 133 1.26 -5.35 -15.41
CA SER A 133 -0.12 -5.74 -15.11
C SER A 133 -0.28 -6.47 -13.78
N ALA A 134 0.83 -6.86 -13.16
CA ALA A 134 0.86 -7.58 -11.89
C ALA A 134 2.17 -7.31 -11.15
N VAL A 135 2.20 -7.59 -9.86
CA VAL A 135 3.39 -7.52 -9.00
C VAL A 135 3.62 -8.88 -8.33
N PRO A 136 4.87 -9.26 -8.01
CA PRO A 136 6.10 -8.48 -8.22
C PRO A 136 6.53 -8.38 -9.70
N PHE A 137 7.10 -7.23 -10.08
CA PHE A 137 7.62 -6.99 -11.41
C PHE A 137 9.00 -6.34 -11.32
N PHE A 138 9.98 -6.85 -12.06
CA PHE A 138 11.36 -6.39 -12.01
C PHE A 138 11.80 -5.82 -13.35
N VAL A 139 12.48 -4.68 -13.32
CA VAL A 139 13.12 -4.06 -14.48
C VAL A 139 14.62 -3.95 -14.19
N ILE A 140 15.43 -4.77 -14.88
CA ILE A 140 16.89 -4.80 -14.71
C ILE A 140 17.53 -4.28 -15.98
N ASN A 141 18.36 -3.23 -15.86
CA ASN A 141 19.05 -2.59 -17.01
C ASN A 141 18.10 -2.22 -18.17
N LYS A 142 16.90 -1.70 -17.83
CA LYS A 142 15.83 -1.36 -18.79
C LYS A 142 15.32 -2.56 -19.61
N LYS A 143 15.52 -3.77 -19.15
CA LYS A 143 14.96 -5.00 -19.73
C LYS A 143 13.92 -5.57 -18.76
N PHE A 144 12.84 -6.11 -19.31
CA PHE A 144 11.80 -6.78 -18.52
C PHE A 144 12.24 -8.22 -18.19
N VAL A 145 11.90 -8.64 -16.97
CA VAL A 145 12.17 -10.01 -16.51
C VAL A 145 10.84 -10.57 -15.99
#